data_480ad0a76e5f3450f38b7536365c8558
#
_entry.id   480ad0a76e5f3450f38b7536365c8558
#
_cell.length_a   1.000
_cell.length_b   1.000
_cell.length_c   1.000
_cell.angle_alpha   90.00
_cell.angle_beta   90.00
_cell.angle_gamma   90.00
#
_symmetry.space_group_name_H-M   'P 1'
#
loop_
_entity.id
_entity.type
_entity.pdbx_description
1 polymer ?
#
loop_
_entity_poly.entity_id
_entity_poly.type
_entity_poly.pdbx_seq_one_letter_code
_entity_poly.pdbx_strand_id
1 'polypeptide(L)'
;MKLDPIISALRERCPSFHQRVGGAAQWAGLERAENAPVPFAYVVLLREDAGAQESNNGYYQVITNTFGVIVVVPNCADERGQDAGRWLEVLRPEIFRAILSWHMKPKDEFSEIVYEGGVLIYIDAARAAYQFEFSFETYIDTSDTYQKVELDALSPFDGMDVDVDCIDPSMQKDQPDGRLEGHIKVDL
;
A
#
# COMPACT_ATOMS: atom_id res chain seq x y z
N MET A 1 4.96 -1.88 3.94
CA MET A 1 4.65 -2.40 2.60
C MET A 1 5.55 -3.58 2.22
N LYS A 2 5.05 -4.62 1.50
CA LYS A 2 5.85 -5.76 1.00
C LYS A 2 5.95 -5.66 -0.52
N LEU A 3 7.18 -5.53 -1.05
CA LEU A 3 7.44 -5.49 -2.51
C LEU A 3 7.63 -6.89 -3.13
N ASP A 4 7.72 -7.93 -2.31
CA ASP A 4 7.96 -9.32 -2.76
C ASP A 4 6.97 -9.81 -3.83
N PRO A 5 5.65 -9.51 -3.76
CA PRO A 5 4.72 -9.90 -4.82
C PRO A 5 5.06 -9.26 -6.17
N ILE A 6 5.47 -7.97 -6.17
CA ILE A 6 5.83 -7.24 -7.38
C ILE A 6 7.11 -7.82 -7.98
N ILE A 7 8.13 -8.09 -7.14
CA ILE A 7 9.38 -8.73 -7.58
C ILE A 7 9.10 -10.10 -8.20
N SER A 8 8.24 -10.90 -7.57
CA SER A 8 7.86 -12.23 -8.07
C SER A 8 7.10 -12.15 -9.40
N ALA A 9 6.14 -11.22 -9.52
CA ALA A 9 5.40 -11.01 -10.75
C ALA A 9 6.32 -10.58 -11.92
N LEU A 10 7.26 -9.67 -11.67
CA LEU A 10 8.23 -9.26 -12.68
C LEU A 10 9.17 -10.39 -13.09
N ARG A 11 9.63 -11.24 -12.16
CA ARG A 11 10.43 -12.42 -12.46
C ARG A 11 9.71 -13.41 -13.36
N GLU A 12 8.44 -13.65 -13.05
CA GLU A 12 7.61 -14.63 -13.75
C GLU A 12 7.15 -14.13 -15.11
N ARG A 13 6.75 -12.85 -15.21
CA ARG A 13 6.01 -12.30 -16.35
C ARG A 13 6.86 -11.48 -17.30
N CYS A 14 8.12 -11.15 -16.95
CA CYS A 14 9.05 -10.41 -17.80
C CYS A 14 10.23 -11.31 -18.22
N PRO A 15 10.12 -12.04 -19.33
CA PRO A 15 11.14 -12.99 -19.77
C PRO A 15 12.48 -12.33 -20.09
N SER A 16 12.49 -11.09 -20.56
CA SER A 16 13.72 -10.36 -20.88
C SER A 16 14.65 -10.14 -19.70
N PHE A 17 14.14 -10.16 -18.47
CA PHE A 17 14.99 -10.08 -17.28
C PHE A 17 15.63 -11.40 -16.89
N HIS A 18 15.25 -12.54 -17.49
CA HIS A 18 15.76 -13.86 -17.12
C HIS A 18 15.77 -14.10 -15.61
N GLN A 19 14.70 -13.70 -14.92
CA GLN A 19 14.52 -13.73 -13.46
C GLN A 19 15.47 -12.80 -12.65
N ARG A 20 16.25 -11.95 -13.31
CA ARG A 20 17.16 -11.00 -12.67
C ARG A 20 16.43 -9.75 -12.20
N VAL A 21 15.53 -9.92 -11.22
CA VAL A 21 14.81 -8.85 -10.55
C VAL A 21 15.08 -8.94 -9.06
N GLY A 22 15.53 -7.86 -8.46
CA GLY A 22 15.90 -7.77 -7.04
C GLY A 22 15.17 -6.68 -6.30
N GLY A 23 15.43 -6.58 -5.00
CA GLY A 23 14.92 -5.52 -4.12
C GLY A 23 15.96 -4.45 -3.81
N ALA A 24 15.58 -3.47 -2.98
CA ALA A 24 16.38 -2.29 -2.63
C ALA A 24 17.78 -2.61 -2.05
N ALA A 25 17.92 -3.68 -1.27
CA ALA A 25 19.21 -4.08 -0.70
C ALA A 25 20.26 -4.44 -1.77
N GLN A 26 19.79 -4.96 -2.91
CA GLN A 26 20.66 -5.27 -4.05
C GLN A 26 20.98 -4.02 -4.88
N TRP A 27 20.08 -3.04 -4.90
CA TRP A 27 20.31 -1.74 -5.54
C TRP A 27 21.49 -0.99 -4.89
N ALA A 28 21.54 -0.94 -3.57
CA ALA A 28 22.65 -0.30 -2.83
C ALA A 28 24.04 -0.93 -3.11
N GLY A 29 24.06 -2.14 -3.68
CA GLY A 29 25.27 -2.81 -4.15
C GLY A 29 25.64 -2.52 -5.61
N LEU A 30 24.88 -1.69 -6.32
CA LEU A 30 25.05 -1.48 -7.77
C LEU A 30 26.40 -0.88 -8.15
N GLU A 31 26.95 0.01 -7.31
CA GLU A 31 28.32 0.53 -7.49
C GLU A 31 29.39 -0.57 -7.51
N ARG A 32 29.06 -1.76 -6.94
CA ARG A 32 29.91 -2.96 -6.94
C ARG A 32 29.56 -3.96 -8.04
N ALA A 33 28.46 -3.74 -8.75
CA ALA A 33 27.93 -4.67 -9.75
C ALA A 33 28.33 -4.32 -11.19
N GLU A 34 29.56 -3.78 -11.38
CA GLU A 34 30.08 -3.46 -12.72
C GLU A 34 30.03 -4.65 -13.69
N ASN A 35 30.02 -5.88 -13.18
CA ASN A 35 29.98 -7.11 -13.97
C ASN A 35 28.63 -7.85 -13.94
N ALA A 36 27.56 -7.26 -13.38
CA ALA A 36 26.27 -7.93 -13.39
C ALA A 36 25.71 -8.06 -14.83
N PRO A 37 25.20 -9.22 -15.22
CA PRO A 37 24.65 -9.42 -16.56
C PRO A 37 23.40 -8.58 -16.75
N VAL A 38 23.39 -7.76 -17.79
CA VAL A 38 22.26 -6.92 -18.19
C VAL A 38 21.39 -7.64 -19.23
N PRO A 39 20.06 -7.36 -19.35
CA PRO A 39 19.29 -6.46 -18.49
C PRO A 39 18.95 -7.09 -17.13
N PHE A 40 18.74 -6.25 -16.14
CA PHE A 40 18.20 -6.61 -14.83
C PHE A 40 17.35 -5.47 -14.27
N ALA A 41 16.55 -5.75 -13.24
CA ALA A 41 15.72 -4.74 -12.60
C ALA A 41 15.81 -4.79 -11.08
N TYR A 42 15.52 -3.65 -10.43
CA TYR A 42 15.31 -3.54 -8.99
C TYR A 42 13.97 -2.89 -8.69
N VAL A 43 13.29 -3.41 -7.67
CA VAL A 43 12.05 -2.81 -7.15
C VAL A 43 12.38 -2.14 -5.83
N VAL A 44 12.10 -0.85 -5.73
CA VAL A 44 12.40 -0.01 -4.57
C VAL A 44 11.16 0.78 -4.16
N LEU A 45 10.91 0.89 -2.85
CA LEU A 45 9.94 1.84 -2.33
C LEU A 45 10.54 3.24 -2.44
N LEU A 46 9.79 4.17 -3.00
CA LEU A 46 10.22 5.56 -3.17
C LEU A 46 9.58 6.46 -2.12
N ARG A 47 8.27 6.32 -1.90
CA ARG A 47 7.51 7.22 -1.06
C ARG A 47 6.24 6.54 -0.56
N GLU A 48 5.80 6.96 0.62
CA GLU A 48 4.46 6.73 1.17
C GLU A 48 3.85 8.09 1.51
N ASP A 49 2.69 8.38 0.94
CA ASP A 49 1.93 9.59 1.22
C ASP A 49 0.62 9.23 1.91
N ALA A 50 0.44 9.74 3.12
CA ALA A 50 -0.77 9.54 3.90
C ALA A 50 -1.81 10.60 3.54
N GLY A 51 -3.02 10.19 3.17
CA GLY A 51 -4.18 11.05 3.01
C GLY A 51 -4.70 11.60 4.34
N ALA A 52 -5.81 12.32 4.30
CA ALA A 52 -6.50 12.75 5.51
C ALA A 52 -7.15 11.56 6.24
N GLN A 53 -7.29 11.67 7.55
CA GLN A 53 -8.12 10.74 8.31
C GLN A 53 -9.60 11.09 8.03
N GLU A 54 -10.41 10.11 7.59
CA GLU A 54 -11.76 10.34 7.05
C GLU A 54 -12.89 9.81 7.94
N SER A 55 -12.57 9.03 9.00
CA SER A 55 -13.58 8.46 9.88
C SER A 55 -13.84 9.32 11.10
N ASN A 56 -15.13 9.50 11.47
CA ASN A 56 -15.53 10.19 12.70
C ASN A 56 -15.67 9.24 13.90
N ASN A 57 -15.88 7.93 13.66
CA ASN A 57 -16.21 6.96 14.71
C ASN A 57 -15.12 5.89 14.91
N GLY A 58 -14.01 5.99 14.19
CA GLY A 58 -12.92 5.05 14.23
C GLY A 58 -11.73 5.64 13.52
N TYR A 59 -10.94 4.81 12.83
CA TYR A 59 -9.82 5.25 12.04
C TYR A 59 -9.95 4.71 10.62
N TYR A 60 -9.82 5.59 9.64
CA TYR A 60 -9.72 5.24 8.23
C TYR A 60 -8.84 6.26 7.51
N GLN A 61 -7.76 5.79 6.92
CA GLN A 61 -6.81 6.64 6.22
C GLN A 61 -6.25 5.90 5.00
N VAL A 62 -6.31 6.54 3.85
CA VAL A 62 -5.71 6.04 2.61
C VAL A 62 -4.22 6.37 2.58
N ILE A 63 -3.41 5.39 2.18
CA ILE A 63 -1.96 5.52 1.99
C ILE A 63 -1.64 5.26 0.53
N THR A 64 -1.11 6.26 -0.15
CA THR A 64 -0.58 6.11 -1.51
C THR A 64 0.87 5.66 -1.42
N ASN A 65 1.16 4.46 -1.91
CA ASN A 65 2.49 3.88 -1.94
C ASN A 65 3.08 4.06 -3.35
N THR A 66 4.19 4.77 -3.46
CA THR A 66 4.92 4.94 -4.73
C THR A 66 6.18 4.07 -4.72
N PHE A 67 6.35 3.25 -5.75
CA PHE A 67 7.53 2.42 -5.92
C PHE A 67 8.14 2.58 -7.31
N GLY A 68 9.45 2.33 -7.41
CA GLY A 68 10.21 2.36 -8.65
C GLY A 68 10.61 0.98 -9.11
N VAL A 69 10.48 0.73 -10.42
CA VAL A 69 11.14 -0.38 -11.11
C VAL A 69 12.32 0.21 -11.86
N ILE A 70 13.52 0.05 -11.30
CA ILE A 70 14.76 0.54 -11.88
C ILE A 70 15.33 -0.53 -12.78
N VAL A 71 15.41 -0.24 -14.06
CA VAL A 71 15.88 -1.14 -15.10
C VAL A 71 17.26 -0.71 -15.54
N VAL A 72 18.21 -1.65 -15.51
CA VAL A 72 19.57 -1.42 -16.03
C VAL A 72 19.74 -2.21 -17.33
N VAL A 73 20.09 -1.52 -18.38
CA VAL A 73 20.24 -2.05 -19.74
C VAL A 73 21.64 -1.78 -20.29
N PRO A 74 22.11 -2.60 -21.25
CA PRO A 74 23.37 -2.33 -21.93
C PRO A 74 23.29 -1.07 -22.79
N ASN A 75 24.41 -0.36 -22.93
CA ASN A 75 24.57 0.85 -23.77
C ASN A 75 25.83 0.77 -24.64
N CYS A 76 26.40 -0.42 -24.86
CA CYS A 76 27.72 -0.61 -25.41
C CYS A 76 27.78 -0.81 -26.94
N ALA A 77 26.66 -0.92 -27.64
CA ALA A 77 26.67 -1.26 -29.07
C ALA A 77 26.64 -0.05 -30.01
N ASP A 78 26.44 1.17 -29.49
CA ASP A 78 26.29 2.36 -30.34
C ASP A 78 26.93 3.61 -29.74
N GLU A 79 27.90 4.20 -30.46
CA GLU A 79 28.52 5.48 -30.09
C GLU A 79 27.50 6.63 -29.96
N ARG A 80 26.26 6.45 -30.41
CA ARG A 80 25.17 7.43 -30.36
C ARG A 80 24.19 7.23 -29.21
N GLY A 81 24.34 6.20 -28.37
CA GLY A 81 23.48 5.95 -27.21
C GLY A 81 22.04 5.50 -27.53
N GLN A 82 21.79 5.00 -28.74
CA GLN A 82 20.43 4.56 -29.16
C GLN A 82 20.06 3.18 -28.62
N ASP A 83 21.04 2.40 -28.21
CA ASP A 83 20.86 1.01 -27.77
C ASP A 83 20.01 0.91 -26.50
N ALA A 84 20.29 1.77 -25.52
CA ALA A 84 19.47 1.87 -24.31
C ALA A 84 17.99 2.17 -24.59
N GLY A 85 17.73 3.06 -25.57
CA GLY A 85 16.37 3.39 -26.01
C GLY A 85 15.61 2.19 -26.57
N ARG A 86 16.27 1.39 -27.41
CA ARG A 86 15.68 0.14 -27.97
C ARG A 86 15.33 -0.87 -26.89
N TRP A 87 16.19 -1.03 -25.89
CA TRP A 87 15.90 -1.90 -24.75
C TRP A 87 14.68 -1.44 -23.97
N LEU A 88 14.53 -0.14 -23.75
CA LEU A 88 13.37 0.42 -23.05
C LEU A 88 12.06 0.24 -23.83
N GLU A 89 12.11 0.28 -25.18
CA GLU A 89 10.95 0.01 -26.02
C GLU A 89 10.45 -1.45 -25.89
N VAL A 90 11.34 -2.40 -25.61
CA VAL A 90 10.99 -3.82 -25.38
C VAL A 90 10.54 -4.02 -23.92
N LEU A 91 11.28 -3.51 -22.95
CA LEU A 91 11.06 -3.79 -21.53
C LEU A 91 9.82 -3.08 -20.97
N ARG A 92 9.53 -1.85 -21.42
CA ARG A 92 8.35 -1.10 -20.96
C ARG A 92 7.04 -1.88 -21.16
N PRO A 93 6.71 -2.39 -22.34
CA PRO A 93 5.49 -3.19 -22.54
C PRO A 93 5.48 -4.48 -21.70
N GLU A 94 6.62 -5.13 -21.47
CA GLU A 94 6.70 -6.32 -20.62
C GLU A 94 6.36 -5.97 -19.17
N ILE A 95 6.96 -4.92 -18.61
CA ILE A 95 6.70 -4.44 -17.25
C ILE A 95 5.22 -4.07 -17.11
N PHE A 96 4.66 -3.31 -18.06
CA PHE A 96 3.27 -2.89 -18.01
C PHE A 96 2.31 -4.09 -18.02
N ARG A 97 2.52 -5.08 -18.88
CA ARG A 97 1.72 -6.31 -18.88
C ARG A 97 1.87 -7.13 -17.60
N ALA A 98 3.02 -7.01 -16.94
CA ALA A 98 3.29 -7.78 -15.73
C ALA A 98 2.55 -7.23 -14.50
N ILE A 99 2.47 -5.91 -14.35
CA ILE A 99 2.03 -5.28 -13.09
C ILE A 99 0.97 -4.18 -13.24
N LEU A 100 0.79 -3.55 -14.42
CA LEU A 100 -0.16 -2.45 -14.58
C LEU A 100 -1.59 -2.96 -14.42
N SER A 101 -2.44 -2.22 -13.71
CA SER A 101 -3.81 -2.60 -13.33
C SER A 101 -3.93 -3.94 -12.56
N TRP A 102 -2.82 -4.42 -11.99
CA TRP A 102 -2.84 -5.64 -11.19
C TRP A 102 -3.15 -5.33 -9.72
N HIS A 103 -4.06 -6.12 -9.16
CA HIS A 103 -4.37 -6.11 -7.72
C HIS A 103 -3.52 -7.20 -7.04
N MET A 104 -2.65 -6.81 -6.12
CA MET A 104 -1.73 -7.73 -5.43
C MET A 104 -2.43 -8.65 -4.43
N LYS A 105 -3.58 -8.23 -3.93
CA LYS A 105 -4.45 -8.95 -2.97
C LYS A 105 -5.92 -8.77 -3.36
N PRO A 106 -6.86 -9.43 -2.66
CA PRO A 106 -8.28 -9.20 -2.88
C PRO A 106 -8.62 -7.71 -2.90
N LYS A 107 -9.55 -7.32 -3.76
CA LYS A 107 -9.89 -5.94 -4.13
C LYS A 107 -10.16 -4.96 -2.97
N ASP A 108 -10.38 -5.49 -1.76
CA ASP A 108 -10.77 -4.70 -0.60
C ASP A 108 -9.59 -4.13 0.20
N GLU A 109 -8.34 -4.57 -0.09
CA GLU A 109 -7.16 -4.13 0.66
C GLU A 109 -6.18 -3.26 -0.15
N PHE A 110 -6.22 -3.34 -1.49
CA PHE A 110 -5.27 -2.64 -2.36
C PHE A 110 -5.95 -2.16 -3.63
N SER A 111 -5.67 -0.93 -4.05
CA SER A 111 -6.04 -0.48 -5.39
C SER A 111 -5.22 -1.19 -6.46
N GLU A 112 -5.61 -1.01 -7.71
CA GLU A 112 -4.79 -1.40 -8.85
C GLU A 112 -3.49 -0.58 -8.93
N ILE A 113 -2.47 -1.17 -9.54
CA ILE A 113 -1.20 -0.48 -9.79
C ILE A 113 -1.36 0.46 -10.98
N VAL A 114 -1.00 1.73 -10.77
CA VAL A 114 -1.05 2.81 -11.77
C VAL A 114 0.37 3.24 -12.13
N TYR A 115 0.58 3.64 -13.39
CA TYR A 115 1.85 4.18 -13.86
C TYR A 115 1.89 5.70 -13.65
N GLU A 116 2.93 6.19 -12.96
CA GLU A 116 3.10 7.61 -12.64
C GLU A 116 4.06 8.34 -13.59
N GLY A 117 5.01 7.61 -14.16
CA GLY A 117 6.00 8.21 -15.03
C GLY A 117 7.32 7.47 -15.07
N GLY A 118 8.31 8.05 -15.71
CA GLY A 118 9.63 7.47 -15.73
C GLY A 118 10.73 8.50 -15.97
N VAL A 119 11.92 8.19 -15.43
CA VAL A 119 13.08 9.07 -15.47
C VAL A 119 14.35 8.29 -15.74
N LEU A 120 15.24 8.87 -16.55
CA LEU A 120 16.61 8.36 -16.72
C LEU A 120 17.42 8.71 -15.46
N ILE A 121 17.95 7.67 -14.76
CA ILE A 121 18.75 7.86 -13.54
C ILE A 121 20.18 8.18 -13.91
N TYR A 122 20.78 7.36 -14.76
CA TYR A 122 22.13 7.58 -15.28
C TYR A 122 22.30 6.91 -16.65
N ILE A 123 23.31 7.36 -17.38
CA ILE A 123 23.80 6.74 -18.61
C ILE A 123 25.33 6.87 -18.68
N ASP A 124 26.00 5.79 -19.01
CA ASP A 124 27.42 5.77 -19.31
C ASP A 124 27.69 4.98 -20.62
N ALA A 125 28.97 4.77 -20.96
CA ALA A 125 29.38 4.06 -22.17
C ALA A 125 29.00 2.57 -22.17
N ALA A 126 28.74 1.97 -21.03
CA ALA A 126 28.48 0.54 -20.89
C ALA A 126 27.00 0.26 -20.56
N ARG A 127 26.32 1.14 -19.86
CA ARG A 127 25.00 0.90 -19.25
C ARG A 127 24.15 2.17 -19.19
N ALA A 128 22.85 1.97 -19.11
CA ALA A 128 21.90 3.01 -18.74
C ALA A 128 20.94 2.47 -17.68
N ALA A 129 20.55 3.29 -16.72
CA ALA A 129 19.53 2.98 -15.75
C ALA A 129 18.33 3.91 -15.91
N TYR A 130 17.15 3.33 -16.05
CA TYR A 130 15.88 4.04 -16.18
C TYR A 130 14.91 3.57 -15.09
N GLN A 131 14.22 4.50 -14.42
CA GLN A 131 13.24 4.23 -13.40
C GLN A 131 11.84 4.43 -13.97
N PHE A 132 11.02 3.40 -13.85
CA PHE A 132 9.57 3.49 -14.05
C PHE A 132 8.93 3.62 -12.67
N GLU A 133 8.08 4.63 -12.48
CA GLU A 133 7.39 4.89 -11.24
C GLU A 133 5.94 4.42 -11.33
N PHE A 134 5.49 3.76 -10.27
CA PHE A 134 4.14 3.24 -10.13
C PHE A 134 3.62 3.56 -8.74
N SER A 135 2.29 3.67 -8.63
CA SER A 135 1.62 3.83 -7.35
C SER A 135 0.49 2.83 -7.18
N PHE A 136 0.10 2.59 -5.94
CA PHE A 136 -1.13 1.93 -5.54
C PHE A 136 -1.52 2.40 -4.15
N GLU A 137 -2.81 2.28 -3.83
CA GLU A 137 -3.35 2.69 -2.56
C GLU A 137 -3.55 1.49 -1.63
N THR A 138 -3.29 1.72 -0.35
CA THR A 138 -3.66 0.87 0.77
C THR A 138 -4.40 1.72 1.77
N TYR A 139 -5.03 1.11 2.77
CA TYR A 139 -5.66 1.86 3.85
C TYR A 139 -5.24 1.32 5.21
N ILE A 140 -5.30 2.20 6.19
CA ILE A 140 -5.22 1.89 7.60
C ILE A 140 -6.62 2.02 8.16
N ASP A 141 -7.10 1.03 8.88
CA ASP A 141 -8.38 1.06 9.57
C ASP A 141 -8.24 0.93 11.10
N THR A 142 -9.36 0.86 11.80
CA THR A 142 -9.36 0.76 13.26
C THR A 142 -8.61 -0.47 13.77
N SER A 143 -8.54 -1.56 12.99
CA SER A 143 -7.84 -2.79 13.36
C SER A 143 -6.32 -2.63 13.48
N ASP A 144 -5.76 -1.63 12.79
CA ASP A 144 -4.33 -1.31 12.81
C ASP A 144 -3.95 -0.30 13.92
N THR A 145 -4.92 0.15 14.72
CA THR A 145 -4.72 1.25 15.68
C THR A 145 -4.71 0.76 17.14
N TYR A 146 -4.21 1.63 18.03
CA TYR A 146 -4.29 1.40 19.48
C TYR A 146 -5.73 1.31 19.99
N GLN A 147 -6.68 1.97 19.33
CA GLN A 147 -8.11 1.86 19.64
C GLN A 147 -8.60 0.40 19.62
N LYS A 148 -8.11 -0.41 18.67
CA LYS A 148 -8.43 -1.86 18.65
C LYS A 148 -7.94 -2.57 19.88
N VAL A 149 -6.73 -2.23 20.37
CA VAL A 149 -6.17 -2.83 21.60
C VAL A 149 -7.04 -2.49 22.82
N GLU A 150 -7.52 -1.25 22.91
CA GLU A 150 -8.41 -0.83 23.99
C GLU A 150 -9.78 -1.52 23.91
N LEU A 151 -10.36 -1.62 22.71
CA LEU A 151 -11.63 -2.29 22.48
C LEU A 151 -11.54 -3.80 22.82
N ASP A 152 -10.46 -4.46 22.47
CA ASP A 152 -10.24 -5.88 22.79
C ASP A 152 -10.02 -6.15 24.28
N ALA A 153 -9.60 -5.14 25.02
CA ALA A 153 -9.41 -5.22 26.47
C ALA A 153 -10.72 -4.97 27.26
N LEU A 154 -11.79 -4.51 26.61
CA LEU A 154 -13.09 -4.34 27.25
C LEU A 154 -13.71 -5.70 27.56
N SER A 155 -14.34 -5.79 28.74
CA SER A 155 -15.18 -6.96 29.05
C SER A 155 -16.35 -7.03 28.08
N PRO A 156 -16.79 -8.22 27.69
CA PRO A 156 -18.03 -8.36 26.92
C PRO A 156 -19.19 -7.66 27.62
N PHE A 157 -20.03 -7.01 26.85
CA PHE A 157 -21.29 -6.48 27.38
C PHE A 157 -22.23 -7.67 27.64
N ASP A 158 -22.55 -7.92 28.92
CA ASP A 158 -23.32 -9.08 29.38
C ASP A 158 -24.75 -8.74 29.80
N GLY A 159 -25.11 -7.46 29.81
CA GLY A 159 -26.48 -7.08 30.11
C GLY A 159 -26.63 -5.62 30.50
N MET A 160 -27.86 -5.19 30.70
CA MET A 160 -28.22 -3.85 31.11
C MET A 160 -29.46 -3.88 32.00
N ASP A 161 -29.36 -3.21 33.15
CA ASP A 161 -30.51 -2.90 34.03
C ASP A 161 -30.89 -1.43 33.84
N VAL A 162 -32.16 -1.18 33.54
CA VAL A 162 -32.69 0.20 33.36
C VAL A 162 -33.84 0.40 34.31
N ASP A 163 -33.66 1.31 35.25
CA ASP A 163 -34.73 1.78 36.13
C ASP A 163 -35.34 3.06 35.57
N VAL A 164 -36.67 3.10 35.46
CA VAL A 164 -37.41 4.23 34.91
C VAL A 164 -38.21 4.89 36.03
N ASP A 165 -37.85 6.15 36.33
CA ASP A 165 -38.55 7.03 37.25
C ASP A 165 -39.13 8.18 36.41
N CYS A 166 -40.47 8.21 36.23
CA CYS A 166 -41.12 9.18 35.37
C CYS A 166 -41.45 10.47 36.13
N ILE A 167 -41.41 11.58 35.41
CA ILE A 167 -41.93 12.86 35.93
C ILE A 167 -43.47 12.77 35.86
N ASP A 168 -44.13 12.76 37.03
CA ASP A 168 -45.59 12.75 37.10
C ASP A 168 -46.15 14.18 36.92
N PRO A 169 -46.83 14.47 35.79
CA PRO A 169 -47.34 15.81 35.51
C PRO A 169 -48.47 16.21 36.44
N SER A 170 -49.16 15.28 37.12
CA SER A 170 -50.26 15.59 38.04
C SER A 170 -49.76 16.17 39.39
N MET A 171 -48.48 15.96 39.73
CA MET A 171 -47.88 16.42 40.97
C MET A 171 -47.20 17.79 40.86
N GLN A 172 -47.13 18.39 39.67
CA GLN A 172 -46.46 19.66 39.39
C GLN A 172 -45.00 19.70 39.88
N LYS A 173 -44.31 18.57 39.82
CA LYS A 173 -42.87 18.48 40.16
C LYS A 173 -42.06 18.44 38.86
N ASP A 174 -41.04 19.26 38.78
CA ASP A 174 -40.13 19.35 37.67
C ASP A 174 -39.00 18.27 37.72
N GLN A 175 -39.12 17.34 38.68
CA GLN A 175 -38.12 16.30 38.92
C GLN A 175 -38.76 14.95 39.22
N PRO A 176 -38.11 13.83 38.91
CA PRO A 176 -38.52 12.50 39.33
C PRO A 176 -38.76 12.40 40.83
N ASP A 177 -39.75 11.63 41.24
CA ASP A 177 -40.14 11.53 42.67
C ASP A 177 -39.41 10.42 43.44
N GLY A 178 -38.55 9.66 42.80
CA GLY A 178 -37.81 8.53 43.36
C GLY A 178 -38.55 7.22 43.39
N ARG A 179 -39.78 7.18 42.79
CA ARG A 179 -40.57 5.97 42.66
C ARG A 179 -40.30 5.33 41.28
N LEU A 180 -39.84 4.11 41.26
CA LEU A 180 -39.63 3.39 40.01
C LEU A 180 -40.96 2.95 39.42
N GLU A 181 -41.31 3.45 38.22
CA GLU A 181 -42.49 3.09 37.45
C GLU A 181 -42.21 1.90 36.49
N GLY A 182 -40.93 1.66 36.24
CA GLY A 182 -40.53 0.53 35.39
C GLY A 182 -39.13 0.06 35.67
N HIS A 183 -38.93 -1.24 35.46
CA HIS A 183 -37.61 -1.89 35.49
C HIS A 183 -37.50 -2.76 34.25
N ILE A 184 -36.43 -2.57 33.49
CA ILE A 184 -36.13 -3.37 32.30
C ILE A 184 -34.78 -4.00 32.50
N LYS A 185 -34.74 -5.33 32.51
CA LYS A 185 -33.53 -6.11 32.54
C LYS A 185 -33.32 -6.80 31.19
N VAL A 186 -32.16 -6.62 30.60
CA VAL A 186 -31.73 -7.29 29.38
C VAL A 186 -30.46 -8.07 29.71
N ASP A 187 -30.54 -9.38 29.68
CA ASP A 187 -29.41 -10.31 29.78
C ASP A 187 -29.09 -10.79 28.35
N LEU A 188 -27.81 -10.79 27.93
CA LEU A 188 -27.33 -11.19 26.60
C LEU A 188 -26.61 -12.54 26.67
#